data_abe8d476b02b1e7a7fea720c5dbf2677
#
_entry.id   abe8d476b02b1e7a7fea720c5dbf2677
#
_cell.length_a   1.000
_cell.length_b   1.000
_cell.length_c   1.000
_cell.angle_alpha   90.00
_cell.angle_beta   90.00
_cell.angle_gamma   90.00
#
_symmetry.space_group_name_H-M   'P 1'
#
loop_
_entity.id
_entity.type
_entity.pdbx_description
1 polymer ?
#
loop_
_entity_poly.entity_id
_entity_poly.type
_entity_poly.pdbx_seq_one_letter_code
_entity_poly.pdbx_strand_id
1 'polypeptide(L)'
;RKHKFIRKPMLSSPAVLAMILSTALPLSASRIAGSLLSTVENLLIPRQLQLHGQNTVQALSTYGELTGMAMPLVLLPSACLMAASVSLVPEISEACAVKQDTRISKTVSATFLFTSVIGFGAAALFAVFPHEICYIVYDRAALGQVLFPLAFLCPLLYAQTTLHGLLNGLGEQLFLFRNNILSSCISIAVIWFCMPAYGVAAFLGGWFLSLLFSV
;
A
#
# COMPACT_ATOMS: atom_id res chain seq x y z
N ARG A 1 1.34 22.39 47.32
CA ARG A 1 1.07 21.02 46.86
C ARG A 1 2.33 20.45 46.25
N LYS A 2 3.03 19.55 46.98
CA LYS A 2 4.24 18.89 46.53
C LYS A 2 3.87 17.86 45.48
N HIS A 3 4.23 18.07 44.22
CA HIS A 3 4.19 17.04 43.20
C HIS A 3 5.13 15.90 43.60
N LYS A 4 4.60 14.79 44.05
CA LYS A 4 5.34 13.54 44.20
C LYS A 4 5.69 13.04 42.80
N PHE A 5 6.91 13.26 42.35
CA PHE A 5 7.49 12.57 41.21
C PHE A 5 7.51 11.09 41.53
N ILE A 6 6.56 10.33 40.97
CA ILE A 6 6.60 8.87 40.99
C ILE A 6 7.77 8.47 40.12
N ARG A 7 8.91 8.15 40.75
CA ARG A 7 10.02 7.48 40.05
C ARG A 7 9.47 6.15 39.53
N LYS A 8 9.16 6.07 38.23
CA LYS A 8 8.96 4.79 37.57
C LYS A 8 10.21 3.95 37.79
N PRO A 9 10.10 2.64 38.16
CA PRO A 9 11.27 1.80 38.30
C PRO A 9 12.04 1.84 36.96
N MET A 10 13.31 2.24 37.03
CA MET A 10 14.20 2.15 35.88
C MET A 10 14.35 0.67 35.57
N LEU A 11 13.72 0.22 34.50
CA LEU A 11 13.95 -1.12 33.95
C LEU A 11 15.46 -1.29 33.75
N SER A 12 16.01 -2.42 34.20
CA SER A 12 17.43 -2.71 33.98
C SER A 12 17.74 -2.69 32.48
N SER A 13 18.91 -2.15 32.11
CA SER A 13 19.35 -2.03 30.72
C SER A 13 19.11 -3.31 29.87
N PRO A 14 19.38 -4.53 30.35
CA PRO A 14 19.11 -5.76 29.61
C PRO A 14 17.62 -6.05 29.41
N ALA A 15 16.73 -5.68 30.34
CA ALA A 15 15.30 -5.85 30.19
C ALA A 15 14.70 -4.90 29.12
N VAL A 16 15.19 -3.67 29.08
CA VAL A 16 14.83 -2.70 28.02
C VAL A 16 15.31 -3.18 26.67
N LEU A 17 16.52 -3.69 26.58
CA LEU A 17 17.10 -4.23 25.35
C LEU A 17 16.28 -5.45 24.85
N ALA A 18 15.93 -6.37 25.72
CA ALA A 18 15.12 -7.53 25.39
C ALA A 18 13.72 -7.11 24.90
N MET A 19 13.09 -6.10 25.49
CA MET A 19 11.79 -5.57 25.06
C MET A 19 11.89 -4.88 23.70
N ILE A 20 12.95 -4.12 23.44
CA ILE A 20 13.18 -3.50 22.13
C ILE A 20 13.42 -4.57 21.07
N LEU A 21 14.26 -5.56 21.34
CA LEU A 21 14.56 -6.65 20.41
C LEU A 21 13.34 -7.50 20.11
N SER A 22 12.49 -7.79 21.09
CA SER A 22 11.27 -8.60 20.90
C SER A 22 10.26 -7.93 19.96
N THR A 23 10.23 -6.61 19.88
CA THR A 23 9.38 -5.84 18.95
C THR A 23 10.08 -5.50 17.65
N ALA A 24 11.36 -5.13 17.70
CA ALA A 24 12.10 -4.71 16.51
C ALA A 24 12.43 -5.90 15.58
N LEU A 25 12.72 -7.08 16.12
CA LEU A 25 13.11 -8.24 15.32
C LEU A 25 11.99 -8.75 14.41
N PRO A 26 10.75 -8.98 14.89
CA PRO A 26 9.63 -9.36 14.02
C PRO A 26 9.30 -8.29 12.98
N LEU A 27 9.36 -7.01 13.37
CA LEU A 27 9.09 -5.91 12.46
C LEU A 27 10.14 -5.81 11.35
N SER A 28 11.42 -5.97 11.70
CA SER A 28 12.52 -5.98 10.72
C SER A 28 12.43 -7.20 9.79
N ALA A 29 12.15 -8.38 10.33
CA ALA A 29 11.94 -9.60 9.54
C ALA A 29 10.77 -9.43 8.55
N SER A 30 9.68 -8.80 9.00
CA SER A 30 8.53 -8.45 8.16
C SER A 30 8.92 -7.55 6.98
N ARG A 31 9.68 -6.50 7.24
CA ARG A 31 10.15 -5.57 6.20
C ARG A 31 11.10 -6.25 5.21
N ILE A 32 12.01 -7.08 5.70
CA ILE A 32 12.95 -7.85 4.85
C ILE A 32 12.16 -8.82 3.96
N ALA A 33 11.23 -9.58 4.52
CA ALA A 33 10.41 -10.51 3.75
C ALA A 33 9.59 -9.78 2.67
N GLY A 34 8.95 -8.65 3.01
CA GLY A 34 8.23 -7.81 2.05
C GLY A 34 9.14 -7.28 0.94
N SER A 35 10.35 -6.81 1.28
CA SER A 35 11.32 -6.34 0.29
C SER A 35 11.80 -7.45 -0.65
N LEU A 36 12.02 -8.65 -0.13
CA LEU A 36 12.38 -9.81 -0.97
C LEU A 36 11.26 -10.19 -1.93
N LEU A 37 10.01 -10.23 -1.46
CA LEU A 37 8.85 -10.52 -2.30
C LEU A 37 8.68 -9.46 -3.39
N SER A 38 8.76 -8.17 -3.06
CA SER A 38 8.72 -7.07 -4.04
C SER A 38 9.87 -7.17 -5.05
N THR A 39 11.06 -7.58 -4.63
CA THR A 39 12.18 -7.78 -5.55
C THR A 39 11.87 -8.91 -6.54
N VAL A 40 11.30 -10.02 -6.07
CA VAL A 40 10.88 -11.12 -6.95
C VAL A 40 9.82 -10.65 -7.94
N GLU A 41 8.79 -9.90 -7.49
CA GLU A 41 7.76 -9.33 -8.37
C GLU A 41 8.38 -8.43 -9.44
N ASN A 42 9.26 -7.51 -9.06
CA ASN A 42 9.90 -6.55 -9.96
C ASN A 42 10.80 -7.21 -11.02
N LEU A 43 11.45 -8.33 -10.68
CA LEU A 43 12.25 -9.12 -11.63
C LEU A 43 11.37 -10.01 -12.52
N LEU A 44 10.26 -10.47 -11.99
CA LEU A 44 9.37 -11.41 -12.67
C LEU A 44 8.56 -10.70 -13.78
N ILE A 45 8.09 -9.49 -13.53
CA ILE A 45 7.24 -8.73 -14.47
C ILE A 45 7.90 -8.57 -15.85
N PRO A 46 9.12 -8.00 -16.00
CA PRO A 46 9.75 -7.86 -17.32
C PRO A 46 10.01 -9.21 -18.00
N ARG A 47 10.35 -10.25 -17.20
CA ARG A 47 10.59 -11.60 -17.74
C ARG A 47 9.31 -12.21 -18.31
N GLN A 48 8.20 -12.06 -17.63
CA GLN A 48 6.91 -12.61 -18.10
C GLN A 48 6.35 -11.82 -19.30
N LEU A 49 6.63 -10.53 -19.40
CA LEU A 49 6.32 -9.73 -20.59
C LEU A 49 7.11 -10.22 -21.83
N GLN A 50 8.35 -10.62 -21.64
CA GLN A 50 9.13 -11.24 -22.73
C GLN A 50 8.51 -12.57 -23.19
N LEU A 51 8.04 -13.40 -22.26
CA LEU A 51 7.34 -14.65 -22.59
C LEU A 51 5.99 -14.40 -23.29
N HIS A 52 5.36 -13.26 -23.05
CA HIS A 52 4.17 -12.81 -23.77
C HIS A 52 4.46 -12.37 -25.22
N GLY A 53 5.72 -12.31 -25.63
CA GLY A 53 6.13 -11.98 -27.00
C GLY A 53 6.76 -10.60 -27.17
N GLN A 54 7.00 -9.87 -26.09
CA GLN A 54 7.73 -8.60 -26.15
C GLN A 54 9.25 -8.87 -26.20
N ASN A 55 9.98 -8.06 -26.97
CA ASN A 55 11.44 -8.10 -26.87
C ASN A 55 11.91 -7.45 -25.55
N THR A 56 13.16 -7.67 -25.15
CA THR A 56 13.70 -7.20 -23.86
C THR A 56 13.55 -5.70 -23.68
N VAL A 57 13.77 -4.91 -24.74
CA VAL A 57 13.66 -3.44 -24.70
C VAL A 57 12.22 -3.00 -24.49
N GLN A 58 11.29 -3.63 -25.21
CA GLN A 58 9.85 -3.34 -25.07
C GLN A 58 9.33 -3.74 -23.69
N ALA A 59 9.71 -4.92 -23.18
CA ALA A 59 9.30 -5.37 -21.85
C ALA A 59 9.80 -4.43 -20.74
N LEU A 60 11.05 -3.96 -20.83
CA LEU A 60 11.59 -2.97 -19.90
C LEU A 60 10.90 -1.60 -20.05
N SER A 61 10.61 -1.16 -21.27
CA SER A 61 9.89 0.10 -21.51
C SER A 61 8.48 0.03 -20.90
N THR A 62 7.73 -1.03 -21.18
CA THR A 62 6.39 -1.24 -20.62
C THR A 62 6.41 -1.27 -19.10
N TYR A 63 7.38 -1.98 -18.50
CA TYR A 63 7.56 -2.01 -17.06
C TYR A 63 7.90 -0.62 -16.50
N GLY A 64 8.80 0.12 -17.16
CA GLY A 64 9.17 1.48 -16.77
C GLY A 64 8.01 2.48 -16.89
N GLU A 65 7.18 2.37 -17.92
CA GLU A 65 5.97 3.18 -18.09
C GLU A 65 4.96 2.92 -16.98
N LEU A 66 4.77 1.64 -16.62
CA LEU A 66 3.86 1.24 -15.57
C LEU A 66 4.35 1.70 -14.18
N THR A 67 5.58 1.33 -13.81
CA THR A 67 6.10 1.53 -12.45
C THR A 67 6.73 2.90 -12.24
N GLY A 68 7.34 3.47 -13.26
CA GLY A 68 8.03 4.77 -13.19
C GLY A 68 7.17 5.98 -13.56
N MET A 69 6.06 5.78 -14.27
CA MET A 69 5.21 6.88 -14.73
C MET A 69 3.77 6.77 -14.24
N ALA A 70 3.06 5.69 -14.59
CA ALA A 70 1.63 5.57 -14.26
C ALA A 70 1.40 5.37 -12.74
N MET A 71 2.19 4.53 -12.09
CA MET A 71 2.10 4.29 -10.64
C MET A 71 2.29 5.55 -9.79
N PRO A 72 3.33 6.38 -9.99
CA PRO A 72 3.49 7.61 -9.23
C PRO A 72 2.30 8.56 -9.35
N LEU A 73 1.66 8.67 -10.53
CA LEU A 73 0.44 9.48 -10.70
C LEU A 73 -0.71 8.97 -9.81
N VAL A 74 -0.96 7.66 -9.85
CA VAL A 74 -2.00 7.03 -9.05
C VAL A 74 -1.70 7.15 -7.55
N LEU A 75 -0.44 7.11 -7.14
CA LEU A 75 -0.04 7.22 -5.73
C LEU A 75 0.00 8.66 -5.21
N LEU A 76 0.01 9.68 -6.08
CA LEU A 76 0.07 11.09 -5.68
C LEU A 76 -1.05 11.49 -4.70
N PRO A 77 -2.34 11.24 -5.00
CA PRO A 77 -3.41 11.56 -4.05
C PRO A 77 -3.34 10.75 -2.75
N SER A 78 -2.77 9.54 -2.78
CA SER A 78 -2.62 8.72 -1.58
C SER A 78 -1.63 9.30 -0.56
N ALA A 79 -0.74 10.19 -0.97
CA ALA A 79 0.18 10.86 -0.06
C ALA A 79 -0.57 11.68 1.02
N CYS A 80 -1.69 12.31 0.65
CA CYS A 80 -2.55 13.01 1.61
C CYS A 80 -3.17 12.02 2.62
N LEU A 81 -3.57 10.84 2.15
CA LEU A 81 -4.14 9.79 2.99
C LEU A 81 -3.08 9.18 3.92
N MET A 82 -1.85 9.00 3.43
CA MET A 82 -0.73 8.57 4.30
C MET A 82 -0.46 9.56 5.42
N ALA A 83 -0.41 10.86 5.12
CA ALA A 83 -0.21 11.90 6.13
C ALA A 83 -1.35 11.89 7.17
N ALA A 84 -2.60 11.78 6.71
CA ALA A 84 -3.77 11.65 7.59
C ALA A 84 -3.68 10.38 8.44
N SER A 85 -3.35 9.22 7.85
CA SER A 85 -3.23 7.94 8.55
C SER A 85 -2.17 7.97 9.65
N VAL A 86 -1.01 8.57 9.39
CA VAL A 86 0.04 8.75 10.42
C VAL A 86 -0.46 9.58 11.61
N SER A 87 -1.27 10.62 11.34
CA SER A 87 -1.88 11.45 12.40
C SER A 87 -2.94 10.70 13.21
N LEU A 88 -3.60 9.70 12.63
CA LEU A 88 -4.62 8.88 13.28
C LEU A 88 -4.03 7.82 14.23
N VAL A 89 -2.81 7.36 13.99
CA VAL A 89 -2.15 6.33 14.82
C VAL A 89 -2.16 6.69 16.32
N PRO A 90 -1.68 7.87 16.77
CA PRO A 90 -1.70 8.21 18.18
C PRO A 90 -3.14 8.38 18.73
N GLU A 91 -4.06 8.94 17.94
CA GLU A 91 -5.45 9.14 18.35
C GLU A 91 -6.17 7.81 18.60
N ILE A 92 -6.00 6.83 17.70
CA ILE A 92 -6.59 5.50 17.82
C ILE A 92 -5.94 4.73 18.97
N SER A 93 -4.61 4.80 19.09
CA SER A 93 -3.88 4.13 20.19
C SER A 93 -4.30 4.66 21.55
N GLU A 94 -4.53 5.98 21.69
CA GLU A 94 -5.04 6.61 22.90
C GLU A 94 -6.47 6.15 23.21
N ALA A 95 -7.37 6.17 22.19
CA ALA A 95 -8.76 5.74 22.35
C ALA A 95 -8.87 4.26 22.72
N CYS A 96 -7.99 3.40 22.17
CA CYS A 96 -7.86 1.99 22.54
C CYS A 96 -7.43 1.81 24.00
N ALA A 97 -6.41 2.55 24.45
CA ALA A 97 -5.91 2.46 25.81
C ALA A 97 -6.97 2.82 26.86
N VAL A 98 -7.91 3.71 26.52
CA VAL A 98 -9.00 4.18 27.39
C VAL A 98 -10.32 3.42 27.13
N LYS A 99 -10.33 2.45 26.21
CA LYS A 99 -11.51 1.65 25.80
C LYS A 99 -12.71 2.50 25.34
N GLN A 100 -12.44 3.54 24.56
CA GLN A 100 -13.47 4.43 24.00
C GLN A 100 -13.93 3.95 22.61
N ASP A 101 -14.68 2.85 22.54
CA ASP A 101 -15.12 2.24 21.28
C ASP A 101 -15.92 3.19 20.39
N THR A 102 -16.72 4.09 20.97
CA THR A 102 -17.49 5.09 20.21
C THR A 102 -16.60 6.13 19.52
N ARG A 103 -15.47 6.50 20.14
CA ARG A 103 -14.49 7.42 19.53
C ARG A 103 -13.77 6.73 18.38
N ILE A 104 -13.32 5.49 18.59
CA ILE A 104 -12.68 4.68 17.55
C ILE A 104 -13.61 4.55 16.34
N SER A 105 -14.86 4.15 16.55
CA SER A 105 -15.85 3.98 15.46
C SER A 105 -16.09 5.27 14.67
N LYS A 106 -16.21 6.42 15.34
CA LYS A 106 -16.37 7.72 14.67
C LYS A 106 -15.14 8.09 13.84
N THR A 107 -13.95 7.95 14.41
CA THR A 107 -12.69 8.24 13.71
C THR A 107 -12.52 7.33 12.48
N VAL A 108 -12.77 6.03 12.63
CA VAL A 108 -12.73 5.08 11.52
C VAL A 108 -13.73 5.46 10.42
N SER A 109 -14.99 5.72 10.77
CA SER A 109 -16.03 6.08 9.79
C SER A 109 -15.70 7.39 9.05
N ALA A 110 -15.23 8.41 9.77
CA ALA A 110 -14.83 9.68 9.15
C ALA A 110 -13.64 9.50 8.20
N THR A 111 -12.67 8.68 8.59
CA THR A 111 -11.49 8.41 7.77
C THR A 111 -11.86 7.63 6.51
N PHE A 112 -12.74 6.62 6.62
CA PHE A 112 -13.21 5.89 5.45
C PHE A 112 -14.03 6.75 4.49
N LEU A 113 -14.87 7.66 5.01
CA LEU A 113 -15.60 8.62 4.18
C LEU A 113 -14.63 9.53 3.42
N PHE A 114 -13.64 10.09 4.10
CA PHE A 114 -12.60 10.92 3.48
C PHE A 114 -11.81 10.16 2.41
N THR A 115 -11.38 8.94 2.72
CA THR A 115 -10.70 8.04 1.79
C THR A 115 -11.56 7.75 0.56
N SER A 116 -12.86 7.48 0.75
CA SER A 116 -13.78 7.21 -0.36
C SER A 116 -13.94 8.42 -1.27
N VAL A 117 -14.10 9.61 -0.72
CA VAL A 117 -14.20 10.84 -1.50
C VAL A 117 -12.96 11.07 -2.36
N ILE A 118 -11.77 10.94 -1.76
CA ILE A 118 -10.49 11.07 -2.50
C ILE A 118 -10.34 9.94 -3.51
N GLY A 119 -10.65 8.71 -3.13
CA GLY A 119 -10.48 7.53 -3.97
C GLY A 119 -11.37 7.56 -5.22
N PHE A 120 -12.65 7.82 -5.05
CA PHE A 120 -13.58 7.93 -6.18
C PHE A 120 -13.35 9.21 -6.98
N GLY A 121 -12.95 10.31 -6.34
CA GLY A 121 -12.58 11.55 -7.02
C GLY A 121 -11.36 11.36 -7.91
N ALA A 122 -10.30 10.73 -7.42
CA ALA A 122 -9.11 10.41 -8.20
C ALA A 122 -9.43 9.39 -9.33
N ALA A 123 -10.23 8.37 -9.03
CA ALA A 123 -10.66 7.41 -10.04
C ALA A 123 -11.43 8.08 -11.17
N ALA A 124 -12.38 8.97 -10.88
CA ALA A 124 -13.12 9.73 -11.87
C ALA A 124 -12.19 10.64 -12.69
N LEU A 125 -11.26 11.34 -12.04
CA LEU A 125 -10.31 12.22 -12.71
C LEU A 125 -9.41 11.44 -13.70
N PHE A 126 -8.82 10.33 -13.25
CA PHE A 126 -7.94 9.50 -14.07
C PHE A 126 -8.69 8.68 -15.13
N ALA A 127 -9.98 8.38 -14.93
CA ALA A 127 -10.79 7.68 -15.92
C ALA A 127 -11.32 8.62 -17.01
N VAL A 128 -11.63 9.88 -16.68
CA VAL A 128 -12.16 10.86 -17.64
C VAL A 128 -11.04 11.52 -18.45
N PHE A 129 -9.91 11.83 -17.84
CA PHE A 129 -8.81 12.56 -18.44
C PHE A 129 -7.47 11.81 -18.46
N PRO A 130 -7.42 10.51 -18.80
CA PRO A 130 -6.18 9.73 -18.68
C PRO A 130 -5.09 10.22 -19.64
N HIS A 131 -5.47 10.56 -20.88
CA HIS A 131 -4.53 11.00 -21.93
C HIS A 131 -4.02 12.42 -21.67
N GLU A 132 -4.89 13.31 -21.26
CA GLU A 132 -4.58 14.71 -20.97
C GLU A 132 -3.64 14.82 -19.78
N ILE A 133 -3.90 14.10 -18.71
CA ILE A 133 -3.04 14.09 -17.52
C ILE A 133 -1.66 13.55 -17.86
N CYS A 134 -1.58 12.43 -18.57
CA CYS A 134 -0.31 11.86 -18.98
C CYS A 134 0.45 12.77 -19.96
N TYR A 135 -0.26 13.49 -20.82
CA TYR A 135 0.35 14.46 -21.72
C TYR A 135 0.92 15.66 -20.95
N ILE A 136 0.15 16.23 -20.02
CA ILE A 136 0.59 17.40 -19.24
C ILE A 136 1.81 17.07 -18.37
N VAL A 137 1.84 15.88 -17.75
CA VAL A 137 2.89 15.53 -16.78
C VAL A 137 4.13 14.95 -17.45
N TYR A 138 3.97 14.14 -18.50
CA TYR A 138 5.05 13.37 -19.10
C TYR A 138 5.25 13.64 -20.61
N ASP A 139 4.44 14.51 -21.21
CA ASP A 139 4.41 14.75 -22.67
C ASP A 139 4.16 13.45 -23.47
N ARG A 140 3.40 12.50 -22.91
CA ARG A 140 3.12 11.19 -23.49
C ARG A 140 1.66 10.80 -23.31
N ALA A 141 0.79 11.19 -24.23
CA ALA A 141 -0.63 10.83 -24.20
C ALA A 141 -0.88 9.31 -24.25
N ALA A 142 0.01 8.53 -24.89
CA ALA A 142 -0.13 7.08 -24.99
C ALA A 142 -0.18 6.36 -23.63
N LEU A 143 0.46 6.91 -22.60
CA LEU A 143 0.39 6.39 -21.22
C LEU A 143 -1.03 6.37 -20.64
N GLY A 144 -1.95 7.16 -21.20
CA GLY A 144 -3.35 7.14 -20.80
C GLY A 144 -4.01 5.77 -20.94
N GLN A 145 -3.55 4.93 -21.87
CA GLN A 145 -4.03 3.54 -22.00
C GLN A 145 -3.69 2.67 -20.78
N VAL A 146 -2.59 2.97 -20.11
CA VAL A 146 -2.17 2.29 -18.89
C VAL A 146 -2.81 2.93 -17.66
N LEU A 147 -2.96 4.25 -17.64
CA LEU A 147 -3.55 5.01 -16.55
C LEU A 147 -5.06 4.71 -16.38
N PHE A 148 -5.80 4.56 -17.48
CA PHE A 148 -7.23 4.33 -17.48
C PHE A 148 -7.63 3.10 -16.64
N PRO A 149 -7.10 1.89 -16.85
CA PRO A 149 -7.44 0.74 -16.01
C PRO A 149 -6.94 0.89 -14.57
N LEU A 150 -5.83 1.59 -14.34
CA LEU A 150 -5.33 1.89 -13.00
C LEU A 150 -6.26 2.82 -12.21
N ALA A 151 -7.03 3.67 -12.87
CA ALA A 151 -8.01 4.54 -12.23
C ALA A 151 -9.02 3.74 -11.38
N PHE A 152 -9.46 2.57 -11.84
CA PHE A 152 -10.39 1.72 -11.12
C PHE A 152 -9.81 1.06 -9.86
N LEU A 153 -8.47 1.00 -9.77
CA LEU A 153 -7.78 0.50 -8.59
C LEU A 153 -7.65 1.56 -7.49
N CYS A 154 -7.76 2.86 -7.81
CA CYS A 154 -7.57 3.95 -6.86
C CYS A 154 -8.40 3.82 -5.58
N PRO A 155 -9.72 3.55 -5.61
CA PRO A 155 -10.51 3.44 -4.39
C PRO A 155 -10.01 2.31 -3.46
N LEU A 156 -9.63 1.17 -4.04
CA LEU A 156 -9.11 0.02 -3.28
C LEU A 156 -7.71 0.29 -2.72
N LEU A 157 -6.82 0.87 -3.53
CA LEU A 157 -5.47 1.27 -3.10
C LEU A 157 -5.53 2.23 -1.92
N TYR A 158 -6.42 3.20 -1.97
CA TYR A 158 -6.54 4.20 -0.93
C TYR A 158 -7.22 3.64 0.32
N ALA A 159 -8.22 2.77 0.15
CA ALA A 159 -8.81 2.02 1.27
C ALA A 159 -7.76 1.17 1.98
N GLN A 160 -6.92 0.45 1.22
CA GLN A 160 -5.80 -0.32 1.78
C GLN A 160 -4.82 0.56 2.57
N THR A 161 -4.41 1.72 2.01
CA THR A 161 -3.51 2.66 2.69
C THR A 161 -4.10 3.13 4.02
N THR A 162 -5.38 3.44 4.04
CA THR A 162 -6.10 3.86 5.24
C THR A 162 -6.20 2.73 6.26
N LEU A 163 -6.58 1.51 5.82
CA LEU A 163 -6.62 0.32 6.69
C LEU A 163 -5.26 0.03 7.32
N HIS A 164 -4.18 0.12 6.56
CA HIS A 164 -2.83 -0.06 7.09
C HIS A 164 -2.52 0.97 8.19
N GLY A 165 -2.91 2.23 8.00
CA GLY A 165 -2.77 3.27 9.03
C GLY A 165 -3.56 2.95 10.30
N LEU A 166 -4.83 2.56 10.15
CA LEU A 166 -5.72 2.20 11.26
C LEU A 166 -5.20 0.97 12.03
N LEU A 167 -4.83 -0.10 11.34
CA LEU A 167 -4.31 -1.33 11.94
C LEU A 167 -2.95 -1.10 12.63
N ASN A 168 -2.09 -0.24 12.08
CA ASN A 168 -0.89 0.21 12.77
C ASN A 168 -1.21 0.96 14.07
N GLY A 169 -2.26 1.79 14.08
CA GLY A 169 -2.75 2.48 15.27
C GLY A 169 -3.30 1.53 16.34
N LEU A 170 -3.92 0.44 15.92
CA LEU A 170 -4.40 -0.64 16.80
C LEU A 170 -3.28 -1.57 17.29
N GLY A 171 -2.08 -1.49 16.71
CA GLY A 171 -0.96 -2.36 17.05
C GLY A 171 -0.99 -3.74 16.38
N GLU A 172 -1.90 -3.97 15.43
CA GLU A 172 -2.11 -5.25 14.74
C GLU A 172 -1.08 -5.49 13.62
N GLN A 173 0.20 -5.31 13.94
CA GLN A 173 1.30 -5.42 12.96
C GLN A 173 1.49 -6.84 12.41
N LEU A 174 1.21 -7.86 13.23
CA LEU A 174 1.32 -9.26 12.79
C LEU A 174 0.26 -9.61 11.74
N PHE A 175 -0.95 -9.07 11.90
CA PHE A 175 -2.02 -9.21 10.93
C PHE A 175 -1.62 -8.57 9.59
N LEU A 176 -1.12 -7.33 9.63
CA LEU A 176 -0.62 -6.62 8.43
C LEU A 176 0.49 -7.41 7.72
N PHE A 177 1.41 -7.98 8.49
CA PHE A 177 2.49 -8.79 7.93
C PHE A 177 1.97 -10.04 7.20
N ARG A 178 1.09 -10.80 7.85
CA ARG A 178 0.49 -12.00 7.25
C ARG A 178 -0.29 -11.67 5.98
N ASN A 179 -1.07 -10.59 6.04
CA ASN A 179 -1.85 -10.12 4.91
C ASN A 179 -0.97 -9.68 3.74
N ASN A 180 0.11 -8.95 4.01
CA ASN A 180 1.08 -8.53 3.00
C ASN A 180 1.75 -9.73 2.31
N ILE A 181 2.22 -10.72 3.07
CA ILE A 181 2.80 -11.94 2.49
C ILE A 181 1.79 -12.67 1.60
N LEU A 182 0.55 -12.85 2.08
CA LEU A 182 -0.49 -13.54 1.33
C LEU A 182 -0.81 -12.80 0.02
N SER A 183 -0.98 -11.48 0.08
CA SER A 183 -1.21 -10.64 -1.09
C SER A 183 -0.06 -10.71 -2.10
N SER A 184 1.20 -10.66 -1.64
CA SER A 184 2.36 -10.81 -2.53
C SER A 184 2.45 -12.22 -3.13
N CYS A 185 2.13 -13.26 -2.39
CA CYS A 185 2.08 -14.62 -2.94
C CYS A 185 1.02 -14.75 -4.05
N ILE A 186 -0.17 -14.15 -3.85
CA ILE A 186 -1.23 -14.11 -4.86
C ILE A 186 -0.75 -13.34 -6.09
N SER A 187 -0.16 -12.16 -5.89
CA SER A 187 0.40 -11.34 -6.97
C SER A 187 1.43 -12.10 -7.80
N ILE A 188 2.42 -12.71 -7.14
CA ILE A 188 3.46 -13.52 -7.79
C ILE A 188 2.84 -14.68 -8.57
N ALA A 189 1.88 -15.40 -8.00
CA ALA A 189 1.21 -16.50 -8.67
C ALA A 189 0.48 -16.02 -9.93
N VAL A 190 -0.26 -14.92 -9.87
CA VAL A 190 -0.95 -14.36 -11.04
C VAL A 190 0.04 -13.88 -12.10
N ILE A 191 1.12 -13.19 -11.70
CA ILE A 191 2.19 -12.76 -12.63
C ILE A 191 2.80 -13.99 -13.31
N TRP A 192 3.07 -15.07 -12.57
CA TRP A 192 3.71 -16.26 -13.10
C TRP A 192 2.82 -17.01 -14.10
N PHE A 193 1.54 -17.23 -13.77
CA PHE A 193 0.65 -18.07 -14.58
C PHE A 193 -0.14 -17.29 -15.65
N CYS A 194 -0.58 -16.08 -15.35
CA CYS A 194 -1.49 -15.36 -16.23
C CYS A 194 -0.78 -14.34 -17.14
N MET A 195 0.35 -13.79 -16.72
CA MET A 195 1.02 -12.73 -17.47
C MET A 195 1.59 -13.19 -18.82
N PRO A 196 2.10 -14.41 -19.01
CA PRO A 196 2.50 -14.91 -20.32
C PRO A 196 1.35 -14.96 -21.34
N ALA A 197 0.12 -15.18 -20.85
CA ALA A 197 -1.07 -15.27 -21.72
C ALA A 197 -1.70 -13.89 -21.99
N TYR A 198 -1.81 -13.03 -20.98
CA TYR A 198 -2.59 -11.79 -21.03
C TYR A 198 -1.74 -10.49 -20.89
N GLY A 199 -0.42 -10.62 -20.76
CA GLY A 199 0.49 -9.45 -20.66
C GLY A 199 0.17 -8.53 -19.49
N VAL A 200 0.18 -7.21 -19.75
CA VAL A 200 -0.07 -6.16 -18.74
C VAL A 200 -1.47 -6.27 -18.11
N ALA A 201 -2.48 -6.74 -18.85
CA ALA A 201 -3.84 -6.92 -18.32
C ALA A 201 -3.88 -7.95 -17.17
N ALA A 202 -3.08 -9.01 -17.26
CA ALA A 202 -2.95 -9.99 -16.17
C ALA A 202 -2.30 -9.37 -14.92
N PHE A 203 -1.30 -8.51 -15.10
CA PHE A 203 -0.69 -7.79 -13.99
C PHE A 203 -1.72 -6.90 -13.25
N LEU A 204 -2.49 -6.12 -14.00
CA LEU A 204 -3.52 -5.25 -13.43
C LEU A 204 -4.62 -6.05 -12.73
N GLY A 205 -5.07 -7.16 -13.35
CA GLY A 205 -6.06 -8.07 -12.76
C GLY A 205 -5.54 -8.76 -11.49
N GLY A 206 -4.28 -9.20 -11.48
CA GLY A 206 -3.63 -9.79 -10.33
C GLY A 206 -3.48 -8.80 -9.18
N TRP A 207 -3.12 -7.57 -9.51
CA TRP A 207 -3.01 -6.51 -8.53
C TRP A 207 -4.39 -6.15 -7.94
N PHE A 208 -5.42 -6.06 -8.79
CA PHE A 208 -6.80 -5.89 -8.32
C PHE A 208 -7.24 -7.01 -7.37
N LEU A 209 -6.95 -8.26 -7.71
CA LEU A 209 -7.25 -9.42 -6.88
C LEU A 209 -6.49 -9.36 -5.54
N SER A 210 -5.22 -9.04 -5.59
CA SER A 210 -4.37 -8.87 -4.39
C SER A 210 -4.89 -7.78 -3.47
N LEU A 211 -5.36 -6.64 -4.04
CA LEU A 211 -5.97 -5.54 -3.28
C LEU A 211 -7.29 -5.96 -2.63
N LEU A 212 -8.16 -6.70 -3.34
CA LEU A 212 -9.40 -7.22 -2.79
C LEU A 212 -9.17 -8.15 -1.59
N PHE A 213 -8.11 -8.94 -1.65
CA PHE A 213 -7.72 -9.80 -0.52
C PHE A 213 -7.10 -9.02 0.64
N SER A 214 -6.51 -7.86 0.36
CA SER A 214 -5.80 -7.04 1.34
C SER A 214 -6.72 -6.06 2.08
N VAL A 215 -7.88 -5.74 1.53
CA VAL A 215 -8.91 -4.85 2.13
C VAL A 215 -9.93 -5.67 2.89
#